data_a239f436f006e1f36aca701d5061c908
#
_entry.id   a239f436f006e1f36aca701d5061c908
#
_cell.length_a   1.000
_cell.length_b   1.000
_cell.length_c   1.000
_cell.angle_alpha   90.00
_cell.angle_beta   90.00
_cell.angle_gamma   90.00
#
_symmetry.space_group_name_H-M   'P 1'
#
loop_
_entity.id
_entity.type
_entity.pdbx_description
1 polymer ?
#
loop_
_entity_poly.entity_id
_entity_poly.type
_entity_poly.pdbx_seq_one_letter_code
_entity_poly.pdbx_strand_id
1 'polypeptide(L)'
;ANNFVETVDNSANSYYVVLGLTNPTSPTVGFGRSTTWNTNTPSPEDSFNYMNNAGDTQIFGKKVTSDNIRRLITRRNWAQGTRYEMYRHDYSIANPSPITSSSRLYDASYYVMNKNFNVYVCIDNGSSGISTTGNASQDEPVFTDIEPSRAGESGDGYIWKYLFTVPPSDIIKFDSTEYISVPSDWPTSTTTQIQSVRENGDSTINNNQIKKVYIDQQGFGYTQNQTGKEVDIIGDGTGAKVVIDTDSEGKITKTNVSSGGQGYTYGMVDLGTLGTPSTRAKLIPIIPPSKGHGFDLYKELGTDKLLVYARFDDSTKDFPTDTKFAQISIIKNPTSIGSTATFTTNQFSSVNAIKVISPTGTPTIGEKIEQTVTGGTAKGYIVSYDTDTNVVKYYQDRSLVFNQTTGDQTDYVGVTTNSKMLNFASSADKIIASTSGFTASVDQNFTGISTNPTGNKVISLGVNFESGLASPEINKGSGEIIYLDNRPLITRNSRQKEDIKIILEF
;
A
#
# COMPACT_ATOMS: atom_id res chain seq x y z
N ALA A 1 6.92 -6.89 -4.80
CA ALA A 1 6.61 -6.49 -3.42
C ALA A 1 7.82 -6.67 -2.49
N ASN A 2 8.46 -7.84 -2.42
CA ASN A 2 9.57 -8.09 -1.47
C ASN A 2 10.72 -7.11 -1.66
N ASN A 3 11.22 -6.92 -2.88
CA ASN A 3 12.32 -6.00 -3.17
C ASN A 3 12.01 -4.56 -2.76
N PHE A 4 10.77 -4.11 -2.92
CA PHE A 4 10.38 -2.75 -2.51
C PHE A 4 10.44 -2.60 -0.98
N VAL A 5 9.91 -3.55 -0.22
CA VAL A 5 9.98 -3.53 1.25
C VAL A 5 11.43 -3.53 1.72
N GLU A 6 12.28 -4.41 1.16
CA GLU A 6 13.70 -4.48 1.49
C GLU A 6 14.45 -3.18 1.17
N THR A 7 14.11 -2.50 0.05
CA THR A 7 14.74 -1.22 -0.29
C THR A 7 14.30 -0.07 0.59
N VAL A 8 13.10 -0.10 1.16
CA VAL A 8 12.64 0.90 2.14
C VAL A 8 13.34 0.69 3.48
N ASP A 9 13.57 -0.56 3.88
CA ASP A 9 14.27 -0.89 5.12
C ASP A 9 15.78 -0.61 5.02
N ASN A 10 16.31 -0.56 3.80
CA ASN A 10 17.73 -0.27 3.57
C ASN A 10 18.02 1.24 3.72
N SER A 11 18.90 1.59 4.66
CA SER A 11 19.32 2.97 4.92
C SER A 11 19.96 3.71 3.73
N ALA A 12 20.34 3.00 2.67
CA ALA A 12 20.90 3.60 1.47
C ALA A 12 19.85 4.32 0.60
N ASN A 13 18.55 4.05 0.80
CA ASN A 13 17.46 4.67 0.05
C ASN A 13 16.52 5.42 0.99
N SER A 14 15.97 6.50 0.51
CA SER A 14 14.94 7.28 1.19
C SER A 14 13.73 7.46 0.27
N TYR A 15 12.56 7.04 0.73
CA TYR A 15 11.29 7.19 0.03
C TYR A 15 10.40 8.16 0.77
N TYR A 16 9.66 8.97 0.01
CA TYR A 16 8.74 9.97 0.57
C TYR A 16 7.41 9.92 -0.16
N VAL A 17 6.31 9.94 0.57
CA VAL A 17 5.00 10.35 0.04
C VAL A 17 4.99 11.85 -0.02
N VAL A 18 4.68 12.42 -1.19
CA VAL A 18 4.77 13.85 -1.45
C VAL A 18 3.43 14.38 -1.95
N LEU A 19 3.03 15.53 -1.44
CA LEU A 19 1.90 16.29 -1.93
C LEU A 19 2.37 17.37 -2.88
N GLY A 20 1.62 17.59 -3.96
CA GLY A 20 1.92 18.56 -4.99
C GLY A 20 0.69 19.32 -5.46
N LEU A 21 0.91 20.37 -6.23
CA LEU A 21 -0.11 21.18 -6.87
C LEU A 21 -0.45 20.62 -8.26
N THR A 22 -1.36 21.28 -8.95
CA THR A 22 -1.75 20.90 -10.31
C THR A 22 -0.64 21.06 -11.32
N ASN A 23 -0.50 20.12 -12.24
CA ASN A 23 0.34 20.26 -13.44
C ASN A 23 -0.44 20.90 -14.60
N PRO A 24 0.25 21.52 -15.57
CA PRO A 24 -0.38 21.94 -16.81
C PRO A 24 -0.93 20.73 -17.59
N THR A 25 -2.08 20.90 -18.22
CA THR A 25 -2.73 19.85 -19.03
C THR A 25 -2.31 19.88 -20.49
N SER A 26 -1.56 20.89 -20.93
CA SER A 26 -1.07 20.99 -22.29
C SER A 26 0.44 21.18 -22.33
N PRO A 27 1.19 20.25 -22.92
CA PRO A 27 2.65 20.39 -23.10
C PRO A 27 3.02 21.48 -24.09
N THR A 28 2.08 21.99 -24.91
CA THR A 28 2.33 23.02 -25.92
C THR A 28 2.14 24.44 -25.41
N VAL A 29 1.56 24.64 -24.24
CA VAL A 29 1.19 25.95 -23.69
C VAL A 29 1.97 26.28 -22.41
N GLY A 30 3.09 25.64 -22.16
CA GLY A 30 3.92 25.88 -20.97
C GLY A 30 3.27 25.34 -19.68
N PHE A 31 3.76 25.80 -18.55
CA PHE A 31 3.46 25.27 -17.21
C PHE A 31 2.30 26.00 -16.54
N GLY A 32 1.23 26.33 -17.29
CA GLY A 32 0.01 26.97 -16.75
C GLY A 32 -0.84 25.98 -15.96
N ARG A 33 -1.57 26.46 -14.97
CA ARG A 33 -2.56 25.64 -14.25
C ARG A 33 -3.76 25.41 -15.15
N SER A 34 -4.20 24.17 -15.23
CA SER A 34 -5.44 23.85 -15.92
C SER A 34 -6.65 24.44 -15.19
N THR A 35 -7.45 25.21 -15.88
CA THR A 35 -8.73 25.73 -15.36
C THR A 35 -9.79 24.62 -15.24
N THR A 36 -9.61 23.50 -15.92
CA THR A 36 -10.53 22.36 -15.93
C THR A 36 -10.09 21.21 -15.04
N TRP A 37 -9.00 21.35 -14.27
CA TRP A 37 -8.44 20.27 -13.45
C TRP A 37 -9.47 19.61 -12.53
N ASN A 38 -10.30 20.38 -11.86
CA ASN A 38 -11.28 19.84 -10.90
C ASN A 38 -12.47 19.15 -11.57
N THR A 39 -12.83 19.53 -12.77
CA THR A 39 -13.96 18.96 -13.52
C THR A 39 -13.55 17.81 -14.44
N ASN A 40 -12.30 17.81 -14.85
CA ASN A 40 -11.73 16.80 -15.72
C ASN A 40 -10.26 16.56 -15.31
N THR A 41 -10.07 15.89 -14.18
CA THR A 41 -8.74 15.57 -13.65
C THR A 41 -8.02 14.65 -14.64
N PRO A 42 -6.87 15.08 -15.21
CA PRO A 42 -6.17 14.28 -16.19
C PRO A 42 -5.49 13.06 -15.53
N SER A 43 -5.34 11.98 -16.28
CA SER A 43 -4.45 10.90 -15.88
C SER A 43 -3.00 11.38 -15.90
N PRO A 44 -2.15 10.90 -14.97
CA PRO A 44 -0.72 11.18 -15.03
C PRO A 44 -0.10 10.68 -16.32
N GLU A 45 0.87 11.43 -16.86
CA GLU A 45 1.62 11.03 -18.03
C GLU A 45 3.04 10.60 -17.63
N ASP A 46 3.50 9.48 -18.19
CA ASP A 46 4.89 9.04 -18.07
C ASP A 46 5.75 9.74 -19.12
N SER A 47 5.91 11.05 -18.98
CA SER A 47 6.77 11.87 -19.84
C SER A 47 7.74 12.70 -19.01
N PHE A 48 8.93 12.95 -19.56
CA PHE A 48 9.94 13.76 -18.90
C PHE A 48 9.43 15.15 -18.51
N ASN A 49 8.69 15.81 -19.39
CA ASN A 49 8.14 17.13 -19.13
C ASN A 49 7.08 17.10 -18.01
N TYR A 50 6.21 16.09 -18.02
CA TYR A 50 5.16 15.96 -17.01
C TYR A 50 5.76 15.71 -15.62
N MET A 51 6.72 14.80 -15.52
CA MET A 51 7.43 14.48 -14.26
C MET A 51 8.24 15.69 -13.74
N ASN A 52 8.87 16.46 -14.62
CA ASN A 52 9.53 17.69 -14.23
C ASN A 52 8.58 18.74 -13.66
N ASN A 53 7.39 18.87 -14.25
CA ASN A 53 6.38 19.79 -13.74
C ASN A 53 5.83 19.33 -12.38
N ALA A 54 5.62 18.02 -12.21
CA ALA A 54 5.26 17.46 -10.92
C ALA A 54 6.34 17.74 -9.87
N GLY A 55 7.61 17.61 -10.23
CA GLY A 55 8.74 17.97 -9.36
C GLY A 55 8.76 19.45 -8.96
N ASP A 56 8.47 20.36 -9.90
CA ASP A 56 8.44 21.81 -9.64
C ASP A 56 7.28 22.20 -8.69
N THR A 57 6.17 21.48 -8.71
CA THR A 57 4.96 21.77 -7.93
C THR A 57 4.84 20.99 -6.63
N GLN A 58 5.84 20.20 -6.26
CA GLN A 58 5.91 19.55 -4.94
C GLN A 58 5.91 20.58 -3.82
N ILE A 59 5.18 20.29 -2.75
CA ILE A 59 5.05 21.20 -1.59
C ILE A 59 5.57 20.58 -0.30
N PHE A 60 5.16 19.36 0.05
CA PHE A 60 5.56 18.69 1.28
C PHE A 60 5.75 17.21 1.09
N GLY A 61 6.71 16.63 1.84
CA GLY A 61 6.96 15.21 1.84
C GLY A 61 7.06 14.62 3.24
N LYS A 62 6.57 13.40 3.39
CA LYS A 62 6.72 12.55 4.59
C LYS A 62 7.48 11.29 4.24
N LYS A 63 8.51 10.96 5.04
CA LYS A 63 9.34 9.77 4.83
C LYS A 63 8.52 8.50 5.02
N VAL A 64 8.71 7.58 4.11
CA VAL A 64 8.18 6.22 4.19
C VAL A 64 9.19 5.37 4.96
N THR A 65 8.72 4.72 6.02
CA THR A 65 9.50 3.80 6.86
C THR A 65 8.81 2.43 6.86
N SER A 66 9.49 1.40 7.36
CA SER A 66 8.90 0.06 7.54
C SER A 66 7.59 0.06 8.33
N ASP A 67 7.44 0.98 9.28
CA ASP A 67 6.20 1.14 10.06
C ASP A 67 5.02 1.69 9.25
N ASN A 68 5.29 2.20 8.06
CA ASN A 68 4.32 2.81 7.16
C ASN A 68 4.03 1.97 5.92
N ILE A 69 4.55 0.75 5.85
CA ILE A 69 4.29 -0.19 4.76
C ILE A 69 3.76 -1.49 5.32
N ARG A 70 2.73 -2.04 4.67
CA ARG A 70 2.23 -3.40 4.95
C ARG A 70 1.90 -4.11 3.66
N ARG A 71 2.16 -5.43 3.65
CA ARG A 71 1.62 -6.32 2.63
C ARG A 71 0.13 -6.48 2.86
N LEU A 72 -0.62 -6.55 1.76
CA LEU A 72 -2.06 -6.69 1.78
C LEU A 72 -2.50 -8.01 1.14
N ILE A 73 -3.61 -8.52 1.65
CA ILE A 73 -4.42 -9.55 1.03
C ILE A 73 -5.86 -9.07 0.90
N THR A 74 -6.62 -9.65 -0.01
CA THR A 74 -8.04 -9.33 -0.18
C THR A 74 -8.82 -9.63 1.10
N ARG A 75 -9.66 -8.71 1.55
CA ARG A 75 -10.51 -8.90 2.72
C ARG A 75 -11.62 -9.89 2.41
N ARG A 76 -11.67 -10.97 3.16
CA ARG A 76 -12.71 -12.00 3.09
C ARG A 76 -13.25 -12.24 4.48
N ASN A 77 -14.34 -11.55 4.81
CA ASN A 77 -14.99 -11.72 6.12
C ASN A 77 -15.76 -13.03 6.14
N TRP A 78 -15.65 -13.77 7.25
CA TRP A 78 -16.50 -14.92 7.47
C TRP A 78 -17.96 -14.50 7.60
N ALA A 79 -18.85 -15.26 6.98
CA ALA A 79 -20.31 -15.08 7.11
C ALA A 79 -21.00 -16.45 7.15
N GLN A 80 -21.95 -16.60 8.08
CA GLN A 80 -22.72 -17.83 8.21
C GLN A 80 -23.48 -18.16 6.94
N GLY A 81 -23.54 -19.44 6.61
CA GLY A 81 -24.23 -19.93 5.43
C GLY A 81 -23.48 -19.77 4.11
N THR A 82 -22.28 -19.20 4.14
CA THR A 82 -21.43 -19.03 2.96
C THR A 82 -20.62 -20.30 2.69
N ARG A 83 -20.46 -20.65 1.43
CA ARG A 83 -19.54 -21.71 0.99
C ARG A 83 -18.19 -21.10 0.69
N TYR A 84 -17.15 -21.61 1.36
CA TYR A 84 -15.77 -21.23 1.14
C TYR A 84 -15.02 -22.35 0.42
N GLU A 85 -14.06 -21.97 -0.38
CA GLU A 85 -13.12 -22.89 -0.99
C GLU A 85 -12.12 -23.37 0.06
N MET A 86 -11.58 -24.54 -0.16
CA MET A 86 -10.45 -25.02 0.63
C MET A 86 -9.13 -24.68 -0.08
N TYR A 87 -8.04 -24.61 0.67
CA TYR A 87 -6.72 -24.54 0.07
C TYR A 87 -6.49 -25.76 -0.83
N ARG A 88 -6.05 -25.51 -2.06
CA ARG A 88 -5.67 -26.55 -3.02
C ARG A 88 -4.47 -26.07 -3.82
N HIS A 89 -3.43 -26.88 -3.87
CA HIS A 89 -2.20 -26.59 -4.64
C HIS A 89 -2.38 -26.76 -6.14
N ASP A 90 -3.44 -27.45 -6.59
CA ASP A 90 -3.65 -27.90 -7.96
C ASP A 90 -4.63 -27.02 -8.77
N TYR A 91 -5.09 -25.89 -8.23
CA TYR A 91 -5.93 -24.97 -9.00
C TYR A 91 -5.23 -24.57 -10.30
N SER A 92 -5.93 -24.80 -11.41
CA SER A 92 -5.45 -24.52 -12.76
C SER A 92 -6.64 -24.44 -13.73
N ILE A 93 -6.37 -24.08 -14.97
CA ILE A 93 -7.40 -24.09 -16.03
C ILE A 93 -8.01 -25.50 -16.20
N ALA A 94 -7.22 -26.54 -15.99
CA ALA A 94 -7.70 -27.95 -16.08
C ALA A 94 -8.42 -28.40 -14.80
N ASN A 95 -8.14 -27.80 -13.66
CA ASN A 95 -8.73 -28.09 -12.35
C ASN A 95 -9.20 -26.80 -11.67
N PRO A 96 -10.23 -26.12 -12.19
CA PRO A 96 -10.73 -24.89 -11.57
C PRO A 96 -11.43 -25.17 -10.24
N SER A 97 -11.62 -24.14 -9.46
CA SER A 97 -12.45 -24.23 -8.27
C SER A 97 -13.89 -24.64 -8.62
N PRO A 98 -14.49 -25.59 -7.90
CA PRO A 98 -15.88 -26.00 -8.13
C PRO A 98 -16.90 -24.95 -7.66
N ILE A 99 -16.51 -23.93 -6.92
CA ILE A 99 -17.39 -22.87 -6.38
C ILE A 99 -17.32 -21.62 -7.26
N THR A 100 -16.12 -21.04 -7.46
CA THR A 100 -15.94 -19.75 -8.16
C THR A 100 -15.42 -19.92 -9.58
N SER A 101 -15.07 -21.13 -10.01
CA SER A 101 -14.38 -21.42 -11.28
C SER A 101 -13.00 -20.77 -11.40
N SER A 102 -12.43 -20.31 -10.29
CA SER A 102 -11.08 -19.75 -10.26
C SER A 102 -10.05 -20.77 -10.67
N SER A 103 -9.15 -20.42 -11.57
CA SER A 103 -8.02 -21.23 -12.01
C SER A 103 -6.73 -20.96 -11.22
N ARG A 104 -6.75 -20.00 -10.29
CA ARG A 104 -5.63 -19.61 -9.45
C ARG A 104 -6.03 -19.66 -7.97
N LEU A 105 -5.13 -20.13 -7.12
CA LEU A 105 -5.36 -20.21 -5.68
C LEU A 105 -5.73 -18.84 -5.08
N TYR A 106 -5.00 -17.79 -5.43
CA TYR A 106 -5.17 -16.47 -4.81
C TYR A 106 -6.48 -15.76 -5.17
N ASP A 107 -7.17 -16.22 -6.23
CA ASP A 107 -8.49 -15.71 -6.61
C ASP A 107 -9.62 -16.47 -5.86
N ALA A 108 -9.32 -17.65 -5.30
CA ALA A 108 -10.26 -18.48 -4.55
C ALA A 108 -10.44 -17.98 -3.11
N SER A 109 -11.63 -18.23 -2.51
CA SER A 109 -11.97 -17.81 -1.14
C SER A 109 -11.59 -18.86 -0.10
N TYR A 110 -10.31 -19.25 -0.08
CA TYR A 110 -9.77 -20.32 0.78
C TYR A 110 -9.30 -19.86 2.16
N TYR A 111 -9.39 -18.58 2.47
CA TYR A 111 -9.14 -18.01 3.80
C TYR A 111 -10.22 -17.02 4.16
N VAL A 112 -10.42 -16.82 5.45
CA VAL A 112 -11.41 -15.88 5.99
C VAL A 112 -10.83 -15.11 7.17
N MET A 113 -11.40 -13.94 7.44
CA MET A 113 -11.18 -13.18 8.66
C MET A 113 -12.47 -13.17 9.48
N ASN A 114 -12.39 -13.47 10.77
CA ASN A 114 -13.52 -13.37 11.67
C ASN A 114 -13.71 -11.94 12.24
N LYS A 115 -14.76 -11.75 13.04
CA LYS A 115 -15.05 -10.45 13.69
C LYS A 115 -13.99 -9.96 14.67
N ASN A 116 -13.11 -10.85 15.15
CA ASN A 116 -12.01 -10.53 16.06
C ASN A 116 -10.71 -10.26 15.31
N PHE A 117 -10.75 -10.08 13.99
CA PHE A 117 -9.60 -9.88 13.09
C PHE A 117 -8.62 -11.06 13.09
N ASN A 118 -9.07 -12.25 13.43
CA ASN A 118 -8.29 -13.47 13.28
C ASN A 118 -8.48 -14.01 11.87
N VAL A 119 -7.37 -14.39 11.24
CA VAL A 119 -7.35 -14.92 9.88
C VAL A 119 -7.10 -16.42 9.90
N TYR A 120 -7.92 -17.17 9.14
CA TYR A 120 -7.90 -18.62 9.07
C TYR A 120 -7.83 -19.11 7.62
N VAL A 121 -7.03 -20.13 7.36
CA VAL A 121 -7.06 -20.87 6.10
C VAL A 121 -7.99 -22.06 6.22
N CYS A 122 -8.78 -22.31 5.17
CA CYS A 122 -9.67 -23.46 5.08
C CYS A 122 -8.90 -24.69 4.62
N ILE A 123 -8.76 -25.69 5.48
CA ILE A 123 -8.10 -26.96 5.19
C ILE A 123 -9.07 -27.98 4.59
N ASP A 124 -10.31 -27.99 5.09
CA ASP A 124 -11.40 -28.82 4.58
C ASP A 124 -12.71 -28.01 4.62
N ASN A 125 -13.48 -28.04 3.57
CA ASN A 125 -14.79 -27.39 3.46
C ASN A 125 -15.96 -28.37 3.51
N GLY A 126 -15.73 -29.60 3.97
CA GLY A 126 -16.70 -30.66 3.98
C GLY A 126 -17.00 -31.27 2.60
N SER A 127 -16.11 -31.06 1.63
CA SER A 127 -16.25 -31.65 0.29
C SER A 127 -16.20 -33.18 0.36
N SER A 128 -17.01 -33.80 -0.46
CA SER A 128 -17.16 -35.26 -0.55
C SER A 128 -17.41 -35.69 -2.02
N GLY A 129 -17.45 -36.98 -2.28
CA GLY A 129 -17.79 -37.45 -3.62
C GLY A 129 -19.22 -37.06 -4.06
N ILE A 130 -20.12 -36.85 -3.12
CA ILE A 130 -21.51 -36.41 -3.39
C ILE A 130 -21.59 -34.88 -3.57
N SER A 131 -20.72 -34.12 -2.90
CA SER A 131 -20.70 -32.67 -2.94
C SER A 131 -19.27 -32.16 -3.09
N THR A 132 -18.84 -31.96 -4.33
CA THR A 132 -17.49 -31.44 -4.63
C THR A 132 -17.31 -29.95 -4.23
N THR A 133 -18.43 -29.21 -4.12
CA THR A 133 -18.43 -27.80 -3.67
C THR A 133 -18.33 -27.64 -2.15
N GLY A 134 -18.37 -28.74 -1.40
CA GLY A 134 -18.42 -28.69 0.06
C GLY A 134 -19.76 -28.20 0.62
N ASN A 135 -19.76 -27.84 1.88
CA ASN A 135 -20.94 -27.41 2.64
C ASN A 135 -20.98 -25.89 2.80
N ALA A 136 -22.09 -25.35 3.29
CA ALA A 136 -22.16 -23.98 3.78
C ALA A 136 -21.61 -23.93 5.21
N SER A 137 -20.68 -23.02 5.49
CA SER A 137 -20.08 -22.85 6.82
C SER A 137 -21.12 -22.30 7.79
N GLN A 138 -21.30 -22.96 8.94
CA GLN A 138 -22.29 -22.58 9.95
C GLN A 138 -21.68 -21.97 11.20
N ASP A 139 -20.46 -22.37 11.54
CA ASP A 139 -19.77 -21.94 12.76
C ASP A 139 -18.57 -21.06 12.45
N GLU A 140 -18.54 -19.88 13.09
CA GLU A 140 -17.41 -18.94 12.96
C GLU A 140 -16.16 -19.50 13.67
N PRO A 141 -14.99 -19.61 13.00
CA PRO A 141 -13.78 -19.98 13.70
C PRO A 141 -13.33 -18.86 14.63
N VAL A 142 -13.15 -19.17 15.91
CA VAL A 142 -12.77 -18.18 16.96
C VAL A 142 -11.56 -18.63 17.79
N PHE A 143 -11.07 -19.85 17.58
CA PHE A 143 -9.91 -20.40 18.28
C PHE A 143 -8.59 -19.83 17.76
N THR A 144 -7.55 -19.92 18.56
CA THR A 144 -6.18 -19.51 18.20
C THR A 144 -5.18 -20.67 18.35
N ASP A 145 -5.71 -21.89 18.44
CA ASP A 145 -4.90 -23.10 18.44
C ASP A 145 -4.11 -23.25 17.14
N ILE A 146 -2.90 -23.73 17.25
CA ILE A 146 -1.98 -23.83 16.11
C ILE A 146 -2.27 -25.02 15.19
N GLU A 147 -2.97 -26.06 15.71
CA GLU A 147 -3.41 -27.19 14.90
C GLU A 147 -4.76 -26.89 14.21
N PRO A 148 -4.99 -27.44 13.00
CA PRO A 148 -6.27 -27.31 12.33
C PRO A 148 -7.39 -27.93 13.17
N SER A 149 -8.49 -27.18 13.35
CA SER A 149 -9.61 -27.57 14.19
C SER A 149 -10.96 -27.25 13.53
N ARG A 150 -12.01 -27.89 14.01
CA ARG A 150 -13.38 -27.56 13.65
C ARG A 150 -13.82 -26.30 14.42
N ALA A 151 -14.64 -25.51 13.77
CA ALA A 151 -15.35 -24.43 14.45
C ALA A 151 -16.72 -24.93 14.92
N GLY A 152 -17.04 -24.75 16.20
CA GLY A 152 -18.35 -25.10 16.77
C GLY A 152 -18.78 -26.59 16.66
N GLU A 153 -20.10 -26.83 16.72
CA GLU A 153 -20.67 -28.17 16.82
C GLU A 153 -21.70 -28.48 15.72
N SER A 154 -21.90 -27.62 14.74
CA SER A 154 -22.89 -27.81 13.67
C SER A 154 -22.64 -29.05 12.80
N GLY A 155 -21.39 -29.50 12.78
CA GLY A 155 -21.00 -30.63 11.89
C GLY A 155 -20.94 -30.26 10.43
N ASP A 156 -20.75 -28.99 10.09
CA ASP A 156 -20.67 -28.49 8.71
C ASP A 156 -19.50 -29.05 7.90
N GLY A 157 -18.54 -29.71 8.58
CA GLY A 157 -17.39 -30.35 7.96
C GLY A 157 -16.19 -29.45 7.73
N TYR A 158 -16.29 -28.17 8.09
CA TYR A 158 -15.15 -27.26 7.96
C TYR A 158 -14.08 -27.54 8.99
N ILE A 159 -12.82 -27.50 8.48
CA ILE A 159 -11.60 -27.53 9.29
C ILE A 159 -10.81 -26.29 8.92
N TRP A 160 -10.57 -25.44 9.92
CA TRP A 160 -9.84 -24.21 9.79
C TRP A 160 -8.48 -24.32 10.49
N LYS A 161 -7.48 -23.62 9.97
CA LYS A 161 -6.21 -23.41 10.64
C LYS A 161 -6.03 -21.93 10.89
N TYR A 162 -5.82 -21.56 12.15
CA TYR A 162 -5.45 -20.19 12.52
C TYR A 162 -4.08 -19.82 11.92
N LEU A 163 -3.99 -18.61 11.36
CA LEU A 163 -2.75 -18.07 10.81
C LEU A 163 -2.22 -16.90 11.64
N PHE A 164 -2.99 -15.83 11.76
CA PHE A 164 -2.58 -14.64 12.51
C PHE A 164 -3.79 -13.79 12.92
N THR A 165 -3.55 -12.86 13.84
CA THR A 165 -4.47 -11.79 14.21
C THR A 165 -3.92 -10.47 13.67
N VAL A 166 -4.77 -9.67 13.00
CA VAL A 166 -4.37 -8.33 12.53
C VAL A 166 -4.14 -7.43 13.75
N PRO A 167 -2.96 -6.83 13.94
CA PRO A 167 -2.68 -5.98 15.09
C PRO A 167 -3.59 -4.73 15.12
N PRO A 168 -4.03 -4.25 16.29
CA PRO A 168 -4.86 -3.04 16.41
C PRO A 168 -4.26 -1.79 15.76
N SER A 169 -2.94 -1.63 15.81
CA SER A 169 -2.21 -0.55 15.14
C SER A 169 -2.36 -0.60 13.63
N ASP A 170 -2.37 -1.80 13.06
CA ASP A 170 -2.50 -2.02 11.63
C ASP A 170 -3.94 -1.85 11.16
N ILE A 171 -4.93 -2.23 11.98
CA ILE A 171 -6.34 -1.97 11.70
C ILE A 171 -6.58 -0.47 11.47
N ILE A 172 -6.03 0.39 12.33
CA ILE A 172 -6.21 1.84 12.23
C ILE A 172 -5.57 2.41 10.95
N LYS A 173 -4.37 1.94 10.60
CA LYS A 173 -3.58 2.50 9.51
C LYS A 173 -3.88 1.87 8.15
N PHE A 174 -4.02 0.55 8.10
CA PHE A 174 -3.96 -0.24 6.86
C PHE A 174 -5.26 -0.96 6.50
N ASP A 175 -6.19 -1.12 7.44
CA ASP A 175 -7.47 -1.79 7.15
C ASP A 175 -8.31 -0.97 6.18
N SER A 176 -9.03 -1.68 5.31
CA SER A 176 -9.98 -1.11 4.35
C SER A 176 -11.14 -2.07 4.11
N THR A 177 -12.12 -1.67 3.32
CA THR A 177 -13.24 -2.53 2.91
C THR A 177 -12.81 -3.67 1.99
N GLU A 178 -11.69 -3.50 1.27
CA GLU A 178 -11.24 -4.44 0.25
C GLU A 178 -10.01 -5.25 0.66
N TYR A 179 -9.19 -4.72 1.57
CA TYR A 179 -7.91 -5.32 1.94
C TYR A 179 -7.70 -5.33 3.45
N ILE A 180 -6.94 -6.32 3.90
CA ILE A 180 -6.40 -6.43 5.26
C ILE A 180 -4.88 -6.56 5.21
N SER A 181 -4.20 -6.04 6.24
CA SER A 181 -2.75 -6.13 6.35
C SER A 181 -2.30 -7.50 6.87
N VAL A 182 -1.13 -7.91 6.40
CA VAL A 182 -0.42 -9.09 6.90
C VAL A 182 0.76 -8.62 7.76
N PRO A 183 1.09 -9.31 8.87
CA PRO A 183 2.23 -8.94 9.71
C PRO A 183 3.51 -8.75 8.90
N SER A 184 4.21 -7.62 9.11
CA SER A 184 5.38 -7.24 8.31
C SER A 184 6.65 -8.02 8.65
N ASP A 185 6.73 -8.55 9.87
CA ASP A 185 7.89 -9.22 10.43
C ASP A 185 7.75 -10.75 10.47
N TRP A 186 6.79 -11.33 9.73
CA TRP A 186 6.46 -12.76 9.81
C TRP A 186 7.69 -13.69 9.78
N PRO A 187 8.67 -13.55 8.85
CA PRO A 187 9.83 -14.44 8.81
C PRO A 187 10.78 -14.32 9.99
N THR A 188 10.83 -13.15 10.62
CA THR A 188 11.82 -12.80 11.64
C THR A 188 11.24 -12.55 13.02
N SER A 189 9.91 -12.53 13.15
CA SER A 189 9.24 -12.23 14.42
C SER A 189 9.59 -13.22 15.51
N THR A 190 9.87 -12.69 16.68
CA THR A 190 10.09 -13.45 17.92
C THR A 190 8.84 -13.47 18.82
N THR A 191 7.75 -12.89 18.38
CA THR A 191 6.47 -12.95 19.09
C THR A 191 6.02 -14.40 19.20
N THR A 192 5.77 -14.88 20.41
CA THR A 192 5.48 -16.29 20.70
C THR A 192 4.36 -16.85 19.80
N GLN A 193 3.29 -16.09 19.58
CA GLN A 193 2.17 -16.54 18.74
C GLN A 193 2.57 -16.72 17.28
N ILE A 194 3.26 -15.74 16.68
CA ILE A 194 3.74 -15.81 15.30
C ILE A 194 4.73 -16.94 15.15
N GLN A 195 5.68 -17.04 16.06
CA GLN A 195 6.69 -18.08 16.06
C GLN A 195 6.07 -19.48 16.16
N SER A 196 5.10 -19.67 17.04
CA SER A 196 4.41 -20.95 17.20
C SER A 196 3.66 -21.38 15.92
N VAL A 197 2.97 -20.47 15.25
CA VAL A 197 2.28 -20.79 13.97
C VAL A 197 3.30 -21.11 12.88
N ARG A 198 4.35 -20.31 12.75
CA ARG A 198 5.41 -20.50 11.75
C ARG A 198 6.17 -21.81 11.95
N GLU A 199 6.59 -22.11 13.17
CA GLU A 199 7.36 -23.31 13.50
C GLU A 199 6.51 -24.59 13.47
N ASN A 200 5.19 -24.48 13.73
CA ASN A 200 4.28 -25.61 13.58
C ASN A 200 4.25 -26.13 12.14
N GLY A 201 4.34 -25.22 11.14
CA GLY A 201 4.44 -25.61 9.75
C GLY A 201 5.76 -26.34 9.40
N ASP A 202 6.86 -25.96 10.03
CA ASP A 202 8.21 -26.50 9.77
C ASP A 202 8.61 -27.65 10.72
N SER A 203 7.74 -28.05 11.64
CA SER A 203 8.08 -29.16 12.54
C SER A 203 8.21 -30.46 11.77
N THR A 204 9.09 -31.36 12.25
CA THR A 204 9.27 -32.69 11.66
C THR A 204 7.96 -33.50 11.62
N ILE A 205 7.03 -33.19 12.51
CA ILE A 205 5.72 -33.85 12.58
C ILE A 205 4.76 -33.30 11.53
N ASN A 206 4.79 -32.00 11.25
CA ASN A 206 3.84 -31.33 10.36
C ASN A 206 4.42 -30.99 8.98
N ASN A 207 5.69 -31.24 8.74
CA ASN A 207 6.37 -30.90 7.51
C ASN A 207 5.70 -31.59 6.29
N ASN A 208 5.04 -30.81 5.46
CA ASN A 208 4.34 -31.28 4.25
C ASN A 208 3.39 -32.47 4.49
N GLN A 209 2.68 -32.46 5.62
CA GLN A 209 1.63 -33.43 5.90
C GLN A 209 0.40 -33.22 5.03
N ILE A 210 -0.10 -34.28 4.45
CA ILE A 210 -1.39 -34.28 3.75
C ILE A 210 -2.51 -34.25 4.80
N LYS A 211 -3.36 -33.24 4.75
CA LYS A 211 -4.48 -33.06 5.68
C LYS A 211 -5.84 -33.41 5.04
N LYS A 212 -5.92 -33.42 3.71
CA LYS A 212 -7.13 -33.71 2.95
C LYS A 212 -6.81 -34.45 1.65
N VAL A 213 -7.67 -35.38 1.29
CA VAL A 213 -7.75 -35.94 -0.07
C VAL A 213 -9.07 -35.49 -0.68
N TYR A 214 -9.00 -34.73 -1.78
CA TYR A 214 -10.16 -34.22 -2.49
C TYR A 214 -10.66 -35.22 -3.50
N ILE A 215 -11.98 -35.46 -3.57
CA ILE A 215 -12.63 -36.32 -4.55
C ILE A 215 -13.08 -35.47 -5.73
N ASP A 216 -12.32 -35.48 -6.81
CA ASP A 216 -12.67 -34.80 -8.05
C ASP A 216 -13.67 -35.65 -8.88
N GLN A 217 -13.43 -36.95 -8.95
CA GLN A 217 -14.32 -37.92 -9.57
C GLN A 217 -14.42 -39.16 -8.68
N GLN A 218 -15.66 -39.60 -8.42
CA GLN A 218 -15.94 -40.76 -7.55
C GLN A 218 -15.48 -42.09 -8.12
N GLY A 219 -15.39 -42.21 -9.46
CA GLY A 219 -15.27 -43.49 -10.12
C GLY A 219 -16.55 -44.35 -10.02
N PHE A 220 -16.48 -45.57 -10.48
CA PHE A 220 -17.60 -46.52 -10.45
C PHE A 220 -17.10 -47.96 -10.54
N GLY A 221 -17.73 -48.88 -9.77
CA GLY A 221 -17.44 -50.30 -9.86
C GLY A 221 -16.23 -50.76 -9.01
N TYR A 222 -15.84 -49.98 -8.00
CA TYR A 222 -14.94 -50.46 -6.93
C TYR A 222 -15.69 -51.47 -6.03
N THR A 223 -15.00 -52.04 -5.06
CA THR A 223 -15.62 -52.88 -4.03
C THR A 223 -16.72 -52.10 -3.33
N GLN A 224 -17.94 -52.66 -3.37
CA GLN A 224 -19.16 -52.02 -2.88
C GLN A 224 -19.23 -51.97 -1.36
N ASN A 225 -19.94 -50.97 -0.81
CA ASN A 225 -20.29 -50.85 0.60
C ASN A 225 -19.07 -50.98 1.55
N GLN A 226 -17.91 -50.51 1.11
CA GLN A 226 -16.75 -50.43 1.99
C GLN A 226 -16.92 -49.24 2.96
N THR A 227 -16.62 -49.49 4.22
CA THR A 227 -16.58 -48.46 5.24
C THR A 227 -15.24 -48.54 5.94
N GLY A 228 -14.54 -47.44 6.02
CA GLY A 228 -13.26 -47.35 6.75
C GLY A 228 -12.10 -48.10 6.11
N LYS A 229 -12.10 -48.32 4.79
CA LYS A 229 -11.01 -49.00 4.10
C LYS A 229 -9.76 -48.08 4.02
N GLU A 230 -8.72 -48.44 4.76
CA GLU A 230 -7.45 -47.71 4.71
C GLU A 230 -6.62 -48.10 3.50
N VAL A 231 -6.08 -47.12 2.80
CA VAL A 231 -5.17 -47.27 1.66
C VAL A 231 -4.00 -46.26 1.78
N ASP A 232 -2.89 -46.61 1.14
CA ASP A 232 -1.68 -45.78 1.17
C ASP A 232 -1.75 -44.61 0.16
N ILE A 233 -1.05 -43.52 0.50
CA ILE A 233 -0.73 -42.47 -0.46
C ILE A 233 0.73 -42.63 -0.87
N ILE A 234 0.94 -42.90 -2.15
CA ILE A 234 2.26 -43.10 -2.75
C ILE A 234 2.76 -41.79 -3.34
N GLY A 235 4.01 -41.46 -3.09
CA GLY A 235 4.65 -40.22 -3.56
C GLY A 235 6.11 -40.15 -3.15
N ASP A 236 6.64 -38.93 -3.05
CA ASP A 236 8.02 -38.68 -2.59
C ASP A 236 8.12 -38.59 -1.06
N GLY A 237 6.99 -38.42 -0.38
CA GLY A 237 6.89 -38.47 1.06
C GLY A 237 6.71 -39.89 1.63
N THR A 238 6.50 -39.98 2.93
CA THR A 238 6.34 -41.24 3.63
C THR A 238 5.21 -41.24 4.63
N GLY A 239 4.51 -42.37 4.79
CA GLY A 239 3.60 -42.67 5.87
C GLY A 239 2.19 -42.06 5.78
N ALA A 240 1.82 -41.46 4.65
CA ALA A 240 0.47 -40.93 4.50
C ALA A 240 -0.52 -42.04 4.14
N LYS A 241 -1.67 -42.01 4.79
CA LYS A 241 -2.77 -42.98 4.60
C LYS A 241 -4.13 -42.27 4.59
N VAL A 242 -5.03 -42.79 3.81
CA VAL A 242 -6.42 -42.31 3.69
C VAL A 242 -7.41 -43.44 3.85
N VAL A 243 -8.45 -43.16 4.61
CA VAL A 243 -9.61 -44.07 4.77
C VAL A 243 -10.67 -43.69 3.75
N ILE A 244 -11.22 -44.69 3.07
CA ILE A 244 -12.17 -44.52 1.96
C ILE A 244 -13.46 -45.26 2.28
N ASP A 245 -14.60 -44.63 1.98
CA ASP A 245 -15.92 -45.24 1.99
C ASP A 245 -16.45 -45.30 0.56
N THR A 246 -17.14 -46.44 0.23
CA THR A 246 -17.81 -46.64 -1.07
C THR A 246 -19.29 -46.96 -0.87
N ASP A 247 -20.11 -46.60 -1.84
CA ASP A 247 -21.54 -46.90 -1.86
C ASP A 247 -21.86 -48.30 -2.50
N SER A 248 -23.15 -48.55 -2.68
CA SER A 248 -23.67 -49.80 -3.29
C SER A 248 -23.33 -49.92 -4.77
N GLU A 249 -22.89 -48.88 -5.42
CA GLU A 249 -22.44 -48.93 -6.82
C GLU A 249 -20.91 -48.96 -6.94
N GLY A 250 -20.21 -48.97 -5.80
CA GLY A 250 -18.75 -48.89 -5.75
C GLY A 250 -18.20 -47.52 -6.15
N LYS A 251 -18.96 -46.45 -5.92
CA LYS A 251 -18.49 -45.06 -6.04
C LYS A 251 -17.83 -44.62 -4.72
N ILE A 252 -16.73 -43.92 -4.80
CA ILE A 252 -16.06 -43.36 -3.63
C ILE A 252 -16.86 -42.15 -3.14
N THR A 253 -17.43 -42.24 -1.94
CA THR A 253 -18.29 -41.20 -1.36
C THR A 253 -17.58 -40.32 -0.37
N LYS A 254 -16.60 -40.84 0.36
CA LYS A 254 -15.89 -40.13 1.43
C LYS A 254 -14.41 -40.54 1.48
N THR A 255 -13.58 -39.59 1.82
CA THR A 255 -12.17 -39.77 2.15
C THR A 255 -11.88 -39.09 3.50
N ASN A 256 -11.08 -39.73 4.33
CA ASN A 256 -10.59 -39.13 5.59
C ASN A 256 -9.12 -39.53 5.77
N VAL A 257 -8.23 -38.55 5.93
CA VAL A 257 -6.81 -38.81 6.14
C VAL A 257 -6.62 -39.38 7.55
N SER A 258 -6.16 -40.65 7.65
CA SER A 258 -5.87 -41.30 8.93
C SER A 258 -4.44 -41.03 9.40
N SER A 259 -3.52 -40.82 8.46
CA SER A 259 -2.15 -40.39 8.70
C SER A 259 -1.73 -39.41 7.62
N GLY A 260 -1.28 -38.23 7.99
CA GLY A 260 -0.82 -37.20 7.04
C GLY A 260 0.57 -37.46 6.45
N GLY A 261 1.32 -38.39 7.04
CA GLY A 261 2.72 -38.64 6.65
C GLY A 261 3.61 -37.42 6.78
N GLN A 262 4.68 -37.37 6.01
CA GLN A 262 5.59 -36.22 5.96
C GLN A 262 6.38 -36.15 4.66
N GLY A 263 6.83 -34.95 4.31
CA GLY A 263 7.78 -34.74 3.21
C GLY A 263 7.16 -34.82 1.81
N TYR A 264 5.83 -34.77 1.67
CA TYR A 264 5.18 -34.86 0.36
C TYR A 264 5.28 -33.54 -0.41
N THR A 265 5.73 -33.64 -1.66
CA THR A 265 5.58 -32.57 -2.67
C THR A 265 4.65 -33.01 -3.81
N TYR A 266 4.40 -34.29 -3.94
CA TYR A 266 3.34 -34.89 -4.76
C TYR A 266 2.87 -36.19 -4.12
N GLY A 267 1.65 -36.62 -4.46
CA GLY A 267 1.11 -37.89 -3.99
C GLY A 267 -0.05 -38.38 -4.84
N MET A 268 -0.26 -39.68 -4.79
CA MET A 268 -1.35 -40.36 -5.46
C MET A 268 -1.92 -41.44 -4.52
N VAL A 269 -3.25 -41.56 -4.45
CA VAL A 269 -3.92 -42.57 -3.63
C VAL A 269 -3.83 -43.94 -4.32
N ASP A 270 -3.34 -44.96 -3.60
CA ASP A 270 -3.33 -46.33 -4.10
C ASP A 270 -4.70 -47.00 -3.92
N LEU A 271 -5.44 -47.09 -4.99
CA LEU A 271 -6.76 -47.73 -5.05
C LEU A 271 -6.72 -49.22 -5.42
N GLY A 272 -5.52 -49.81 -5.57
CA GLY A 272 -5.36 -51.22 -6.02
C GLY A 272 -6.08 -52.22 -5.13
N THR A 273 -6.20 -51.97 -3.83
CA THR A 273 -6.89 -52.86 -2.88
C THR A 273 -8.41 -52.72 -2.88
N LEU A 274 -8.97 -51.74 -3.61
CA LEU A 274 -10.42 -51.54 -3.75
C LEU A 274 -11.03 -52.27 -4.97
N GLY A 275 -10.26 -53.12 -5.65
CA GLY A 275 -10.70 -53.85 -6.83
C GLY A 275 -10.49 -53.11 -8.15
N THR A 276 -10.97 -53.70 -9.25
CA THR A 276 -10.83 -53.15 -10.59
C THR A 276 -12.11 -52.41 -10.99
N PRO A 277 -12.11 -51.09 -11.05
CA PRO A 277 -13.31 -50.31 -11.35
C PRO A 277 -13.63 -50.30 -12.85
N SER A 278 -14.90 -50.11 -13.20
CA SER A 278 -15.35 -49.81 -14.56
C SER A 278 -14.96 -48.40 -15.00
N THR A 279 -15.03 -47.45 -14.08
CA THR A 279 -14.56 -46.07 -14.27
C THR A 279 -13.64 -45.70 -13.11
N ARG A 280 -12.43 -45.22 -13.43
CA ARG A 280 -11.46 -44.83 -12.39
C ARG A 280 -11.86 -43.55 -11.67
N ALA A 281 -11.65 -43.53 -10.36
CA ALA A 281 -11.77 -42.31 -9.55
C ALA A 281 -10.57 -41.39 -9.78
N LYS A 282 -10.79 -40.10 -9.58
CA LYS A 282 -9.72 -39.09 -9.50
C LYS A 282 -9.74 -38.53 -8.08
N LEU A 283 -8.79 -38.98 -7.28
CA LEU A 283 -8.56 -38.50 -5.92
C LEU A 283 -7.28 -37.67 -5.87
N ILE A 284 -7.35 -36.51 -5.26
CA ILE A 284 -6.24 -35.55 -5.24
C ILE A 284 -5.82 -35.35 -3.77
N PRO A 285 -4.67 -35.93 -3.34
CA PRO A 285 -4.06 -35.57 -2.08
C PRO A 285 -3.67 -34.08 -2.09
N ILE A 286 -4.15 -33.32 -1.15
CA ILE A 286 -3.85 -31.88 -1.09
C ILE A 286 -2.49 -31.68 -0.43
N ILE A 287 -1.55 -31.22 -1.25
CA ILE A 287 -0.19 -30.93 -0.82
C ILE A 287 -0.18 -29.54 -0.19
N PRO A 288 0.23 -29.39 1.08
CA PRO A 288 0.33 -28.09 1.74
C PRO A 288 1.45 -27.23 1.13
N PRO A 289 1.52 -25.93 1.46
CA PRO A 289 2.67 -25.10 1.12
C PRO A 289 3.97 -25.74 1.66
N SER A 290 5.10 -25.43 1.02
CA SER A 290 6.41 -25.89 1.48
C SER A 290 6.61 -25.60 2.96
N LYS A 291 7.00 -26.60 3.73
CA LYS A 291 7.14 -26.59 5.18
C LYS A 291 5.83 -26.43 5.96
N GLY A 292 4.67 -26.56 5.29
CA GLY A 292 3.36 -26.55 5.90
C GLY A 292 2.68 -25.17 5.95
N HIS A 293 1.39 -25.19 6.35
CA HIS A 293 0.58 -24.00 6.47
C HIS A 293 1.06 -23.09 7.57
N GLY A 294 1.22 -21.79 7.25
CA GLY A 294 1.67 -20.76 8.19
C GLY A 294 3.19 -20.57 8.22
N PHE A 295 4.01 -21.38 7.55
CA PHE A 295 5.45 -21.19 7.51
C PHE A 295 5.80 -19.93 6.70
N ASP A 296 5.44 -19.87 5.44
CA ASP A 296 5.63 -18.71 4.56
C ASP A 296 4.28 -18.08 4.25
N LEU A 297 3.82 -17.23 5.18
CA LEU A 297 2.53 -16.58 5.09
C LEU A 297 2.37 -15.71 3.85
N TYR A 298 3.46 -15.07 3.43
CA TYR A 298 3.43 -14.15 2.28
C TYR A 298 3.18 -14.90 0.97
N LYS A 299 3.81 -16.05 0.81
CA LYS A 299 3.60 -16.91 -0.35
C LYS A 299 2.26 -17.64 -0.28
N GLU A 300 1.88 -18.11 0.91
CA GLU A 300 0.63 -18.85 1.09
C GLU A 300 -0.61 -18.00 0.76
N LEU A 301 -0.60 -16.71 1.14
CA LEU A 301 -1.72 -15.80 0.92
C LEU A 301 -1.59 -14.91 -0.32
N GLY A 302 -0.49 -15.00 -1.06
CA GLY A 302 -0.28 -14.26 -2.30
C GLY A 302 -0.21 -12.75 -2.08
N THR A 303 0.73 -12.29 -1.23
CA THR A 303 0.87 -10.89 -0.88
C THR A 303 1.60 -10.10 -1.97
N ASP A 304 0.96 -9.86 -3.10
CA ASP A 304 1.47 -9.08 -4.23
C ASP A 304 1.19 -7.57 -4.14
N LYS A 305 0.35 -7.16 -3.17
CA LYS A 305 -0.03 -5.77 -2.95
C LYS A 305 0.63 -5.22 -1.70
N LEU A 306 1.05 -3.96 -1.79
CA LEU A 306 1.60 -3.19 -0.67
C LEU A 306 0.78 -1.93 -0.45
N LEU A 307 0.51 -1.59 0.81
CA LEU A 307 -0.03 -0.30 1.18
C LEU A 307 1.06 0.56 1.80
N VAL A 308 1.25 1.75 1.24
CA VAL A 308 2.08 2.82 1.79
C VAL A 308 1.15 3.82 2.48
N TYR A 309 1.41 4.10 3.75
CA TYR A 309 0.63 5.03 4.57
C TYR A 309 1.44 6.27 4.91
N ALA A 310 0.84 7.44 4.78
CA ALA A 310 1.42 8.70 5.27
C ALA A 310 0.34 9.58 5.87
N ARG A 311 0.64 10.19 7.03
CA ARG A 311 -0.24 11.18 7.67
C ARG A 311 0.39 12.55 7.61
N PHE A 312 -0.38 13.51 7.12
CA PHE A 312 -0.02 14.93 7.09
C PHE A 312 -0.87 15.69 8.11
N ASP A 313 -0.20 16.45 8.95
CA ASP A 313 -0.83 17.34 9.92
C ASP A 313 -0.01 18.64 10.05
N ASP A 314 -0.62 19.68 10.60
CA ASP A 314 -0.02 21.01 10.76
C ASP A 314 0.57 21.19 12.16
N SER A 315 1.33 20.22 12.66
CA SER A 315 1.86 20.26 14.02
C SER A 315 3.00 21.28 14.19
N THR A 316 3.73 21.58 13.12
CA THR A 316 4.93 22.44 13.13
C THR A 316 4.83 23.67 12.21
N LYS A 317 3.65 23.95 11.64
CA LYS A 317 3.45 25.03 10.66
C LYS A 317 4.24 24.87 9.34
N ASP A 318 4.93 23.78 9.16
CA ASP A 318 5.61 23.43 7.91
C ASP A 318 4.62 23.00 6.82
N PHE A 319 3.48 22.41 7.22
CA PHE A 319 2.39 22.06 6.31
C PHE A 319 1.09 22.80 6.72
N PRO A 320 0.88 24.04 6.27
CA PRO A 320 -0.21 24.90 6.73
C PRO A 320 -1.59 24.40 6.29
N THR A 321 -2.59 24.66 7.12
CA THR A 321 -3.97 24.18 6.94
C THR A 321 -4.67 24.75 5.72
N ASP A 322 -4.37 25.98 5.33
CA ASP A 322 -4.99 26.61 4.14
C ASP A 322 -4.35 26.21 2.81
N THR A 323 -3.43 25.26 2.85
CA THR A 323 -2.77 24.74 1.64
C THR A 323 -3.72 23.88 0.83
N LYS A 324 -3.67 24.04 -0.48
CA LYS A 324 -4.36 23.17 -1.44
C LYS A 324 -3.35 22.19 -2.05
N PHE A 325 -3.77 20.98 -2.33
CA PHE A 325 -2.98 20.03 -3.09
C PHE A 325 -3.86 19.27 -4.08
N ALA A 326 -3.26 18.74 -5.13
CA ALA A 326 -3.95 18.06 -6.22
C ALA A 326 -3.17 16.87 -6.78
N GLN A 327 -1.94 16.67 -6.33
CA GLN A 327 -1.10 15.54 -6.71
C GLN A 327 -0.57 14.82 -5.49
N ILE A 328 -0.49 13.50 -5.59
CA ILE A 328 0.13 12.61 -4.60
C ILE A 328 1.18 11.80 -5.34
N SER A 329 2.40 11.81 -4.87
CA SER A 329 3.49 11.05 -5.48
C SER A 329 4.31 10.28 -4.44
N ILE A 330 5.05 9.28 -4.91
CA ILE A 330 6.14 8.66 -4.15
C ILE A 330 7.42 8.99 -4.89
N ILE A 331 8.36 9.60 -4.17
CA ILE A 331 9.69 9.91 -4.70
C ILE A 331 10.76 9.10 -3.97
N LYS A 332 11.81 8.73 -4.70
CA LYS A 332 12.97 8.01 -4.20
C LYS A 332 14.19 8.91 -4.24
N ASN A 333 14.94 8.95 -3.16
CA ASN A 333 16.24 9.61 -3.04
C ASN A 333 16.25 11.10 -3.49
N PRO A 334 15.34 11.97 -3.01
CA PRO A 334 15.51 13.39 -3.22
C PRO A 334 16.82 13.86 -2.56
N THR A 335 17.43 14.92 -3.09
CA THR A 335 18.69 15.45 -2.56
C THR A 335 18.44 16.68 -1.70
N SER A 336 19.27 16.87 -0.68
CA SER A 336 19.24 18.07 0.17
C SER A 336 19.55 19.33 -0.64
N ILE A 337 18.92 20.47 -0.27
CA ILE A 337 19.13 21.73 -0.97
C ILE A 337 20.62 22.09 -1.02
N GLY A 338 21.08 22.48 -2.21
CA GLY A 338 22.48 22.86 -2.45
C GLY A 338 23.49 21.71 -2.33
N SER A 339 23.05 20.45 -2.28
CA SER A 339 23.88 19.27 -2.10
C SER A 339 23.47 18.14 -3.07
N THR A 340 24.37 17.19 -3.30
CA THR A 340 24.08 15.92 -3.99
C THR A 340 23.74 14.79 -3.02
N ALA A 341 23.83 15.03 -1.71
CA ALA A 341 23.54 14.04 -0.70
C ALA A 341 22.03 13.76 -0.63
N THR A 342 21.67 12.48 -0.50
CA THR A 342 20.27 12.05 -0.31
C THR A 342 19.70 12.66 0.97
N PHE A 343 18.51 13.22 0.86
CA PHE A 343 17.78 13.75 2.00
C PHE A 343 17.24 12.59 2.86
N THR A 344 17.43 12.66 4.19
CA THR A 344 17.12 11.54 5.09
C THR A 344 16.18 11.87 6.24
N THR A 345 15.83 13.16 6.43
CA THR A 345 14.94 13.61 7.51
C THR A 345 13.51 13.08 7.32
N ASN A 346 12.75 12.98 8.41
CA ASN A 346 11.42 12.36 8.39
C ASN A 346 10.36 13.11 7.57
N GLN A 347 10.58 14.40 7.32
CA GLN A 347 9.70 15.23 6.50
C GLN A 347 10.51 16.34 5.84
N PHE A 348 9.96 16.94 4.80
CA PHE A 348 10.52 18.12 4.17
C PHE A 348 9.44 19.07 3.66
N SER A 349 9.80 20.34 3.61
CA SER A 349 9.11 21.38 2.84
C SER A 349 9.90 21.64 1.55
N SER A 350 9.23 21.62 0.40
CA SER A 350 9.85 22.00 -0.88
C SER A 350 9.40 23.39 -1.37
N VAL A 351 8.76 24.17 -0.50
CA VAL A 351 8.36 25.55 -0.79
C VAL A 351 9.34 26.53 -0.16
N ASN A 352 9.50 27.67 -0.80
CA ASN A 352 10.20 28.81 -0.21
C ASN A 352 9.28 29.52 0.79
N ALA A 353 9.84 30.23 1.74
CA ALA A 353 9.06 31.05 2.65
C ALA A 353 9.70 32.43 2.86
N ILE A 354 8.84 33.43 3.10
CA ILE A 354 9.22 34.82 3.40
C ILE A 354 8.50 35.23 4.67
N LYS A 355 9.25 35.66 5.67
CA LYS A 355 8.75 36.37 6.82
C LYS A 355 8.59 37.83 6.44
N VAL A 356 7.36 38.35 6.51
CA VAL A 356 7.07 39.73 6.09
C VAL A 356 6.71 40.62 7.26
N ILE A 357 6.95 41.91 7.07
CA ILE A 357 6.55 43.02 7.97
C ILE A 357 5.71 44.02 7.18
N SER A 358 4.90 44.77 7.92
CA SER A 358 4.03 45.85 7.39
C SER A 358 3.18 45.38 6.20
N PRO A 359 2.47 44.21 6.29
CA PRO A 359 1.61 43.76 5.23
C PRO A 359 0.44 44.72 5.04
N THR A 360 0.05 44.97 3.80
CA THR A 360 -1.16 45.69 3.42
C THR A 360 -2.01 44.77 2.54
N GLY A 361 -3.26 44.56 2.92
CA GLY A 361 -4.15 43.59 2.25
C GLY A 361 -3.85 42.14 2.65
N THR A 362 -4.60 41.23 2.06
CA THR A 362 -4.42 39.76 2.22
C THR A 362 -4.27 39.17 0.85
N PRO A 363 -3.21 38.40 0.62
CA PRO A 363 -2.99 37.80 -0.71
C PRO A 363 -3.96 36.65 -0.98
N THR A 364 -4.26 36.41 -2.25
CA THR A 364 -5.04 35.28 -2.69
C THR A 364 -4.12 34.07 -2.90
N ILE A 365 -4.50 32.91 -2.34
CA ILE A 365 -3.74 31.67 -2.55
C ILE A 365 -3.70 31.33 -4.04
N GLY A 366 -2.50 31.08 -4.55
CA GLY A 366 -2.25 30.77 -5.94
C GLY A 366 -2.00 31.96 -6.84
N GLU A 367 -2.12 33.20 -6.36
CA GLU A 367 -1.73 34.35 -7.15
C GLU A 367 -0.21 34.52 -7.23
N LYS A 368 0.23 35.24 -8.24
CA LYS A 368 1.65 35.57 -8.45
C LYS A 368 2.09 36.71 -7.54
N ILE A 369 3.22 36.55 -6.90
CA ILE A 369 3.95 37.60 -6.19
C ILE A 369 5.22 37.97 -6.94
N GLU A 370 5.57 39.24 -6.90
CA GLU A 370 6.74 39.82 -7.58
C GLU A 370 7.51 40.75 -6.64
N GLN A 371 8.82 40.82 -6.85
CA GLN A 371 9.72 41.78 -6.17
C GLN A 371 10.80 42.21 -7.14
N THR A 372 11.04 43.52 -7.24
CA THR A 372 12.21 44.04 -7.95
C THR A 372 13.47 43.72 -7.16
N VAL A 373 14.40 43.02 -7.76
CA VAL A 373 15.66 42.58 -7.14
C VAL A 373 16.84 42.95 -8.06
N THR A 374 18.05 42.83 -7.55
CA THR A 374 19.25 42.99 -8.39
C THR A 374 19.22 41.98 -9.54
N GLY A 375 19.22 42.50 -10.76
CA GLY A 375 19.19 41.66 -11.98
C GLY A 375 17.81 41.42 -12.56
N GLY A 376 16.71 41.98 -11.99
CA GLY A 376 15.38 41.84 -12.59
C GLY A 376 14.24 41.74 -11.57
N THR A 377 13.26 40.89 -11.89
CA THR A 377 12.08 40.69 -11.03
C THR A 377 12.04 39.21 -10.55
N ALA A 378 12.10 39.01 -9.24
CA ALA A 378 11.80 37.74 -8.60
C ALA A 378 10.29 37.50 -8.66
N LYS A 379 9.88 36.27 -8.96
CA LYS A 379 8.48 35.87 -9.13
C LYS A 379 8.23 34.54 -8.41
N GLY A 380 7.03 34.36 -7.87
CA GLY A 380 6.58 33.11 -7.25
C GLY A 380 5.06 33.05 -7.18
N TYR A 381 4.52 31.86 -6.92
CA TYR A 381 3.09 31.65 -6.68
C TYR A 381 2.85 31.34 -5.20
N ILE A 382 1.87 32.01 -4.59
CA ILE A 382 1.53 31.84 -3.17
C ILE A 382 0.92 30.45 -2.96
N VAL A 383 1.49 29.70 -2.01
CA VAL A 383 0.94 28.44 -1.48
C VAL A 383 0.07 28.72 -0.26
N SER A 384 0.54 29.55 0.65
CA SER A 384 -0.19 29.96 1.85
C SER A 384 0.32 31.29 2.40
N TYR A 385 -0.54 31.97 3.17
CA TYR A 385 -0.18 33.12 3.98
C TYR A 385 -0.76 32.95 5.39
N ASP A 386 0.10 32.87 6.37
CA ASP A 386 -0.28 32.79 7.78
C ASP A 386 -0.24 34.19 8.39
N THR A 387 -1.41 34.75 8.69
CA THR A 387 -1.58 36.10 9.28
C THR A 387 -1.08 36.19 10.71
N ASP A 388 -1.06 35.09 11.47
CA ASP A 388 -0.58 35.07 12.85
C ASP A 388 0.94 35.23 12.92
N THR A 389 1.63 34.58 12.00
CA THR A 389 3.09 34.60 11.93
C THR A 389 3.64 35.53 10.87
N ASN A 390 2.79 36.09 10.00
CA ASN A 390 3.19 36.88 8.83
C ASN A 390 4.22 36.15 7.95
N VAL A 391 3.95 34.87 7.66
CA VAL A 391 4.76 34.04 6.77
C VAL A 391 4.02 33.77 5.49
N VAL A 392 4.62 34.14 4.35
CA VAL A 392 4.19 33.78 3.00
C VAL A 392 4.99 32.58 2.56
N LYS A 393 4.32 31.46 2.25
CA LYS A 393 4.94 30.30 1.57
C LYS A 393 4.62 30.36 0.09
N TYR A 394 5.62 30.15 -0.75
CA TYR A 394 5.48 30.25 -2.20
C TYR A 394 6.35 29.20 -2.89
N TYR A 395 6.00 28.89 -4.13
CA TYR A 395 6.83 28.09 -5.00
C TYR A 395 7.18 28.84 -6.28
N GLN A 396 8.25 28.40 -6.91
CA GLN A 396 8.69 28.85 -8.23
C GLN A 396 8.68 27.63 -9.16
N ASP A 397 8.09 27.79 -10.32
CA ASP A 397 8.11 26.78 -11.38
C ASP A 397 8.57 27.37 -12.70
N ARG A 398 8.76 26.51 -13.68
CA ARG A 398 9.26 26.93 -15.01
C ARG A 398 8.31 27.84 -15.75
N SER A 399 7.00 27.82 -15.42
CA SER A 399 6.01 28.71 -16.05
C SER A 399 6.30 30.19 -15.82
N LEU A 400 7.07 30.50 -14.80
CA LEU A 400 7.47 31.89 -14.50
C LEU A 400 8.50 32.47 -15.47
N VAL A 401 9.16 31.61 -16.25
CA VAL A 401 10.23 31.97 -17.21
C VAL A 401 9.92 31.52 -18.64
N PHE A 402 8.78 30.87 -18.87
CA PHE A 402 8.34 30.45 -20.21
C PHE A 402 7.20 31.33 -20.71
N ASN A 403 7.13 31.53 -22.04
CA ASN A 403 5.96 32.09 -22.67
C ASN A 403 4.84 31.04 -22.71
N GLN A 404 3.75 31.30 -21.97
CA GLN A 404 2.63 30.36 -21.85
C GLN A 404 1.84 30.17 -23.16
N THR A 405 1.96 31.10 -24.12
CA THR A 405 1.24 31.05 -25.40
C THR A 405 2.00 30.23 -26.43
N THR A 406 3.31 30.35 -26.49
CA THR A 406 4.15 29.70 -27.52
C THR A 406 4.88 28.47 -26.99
N GLY A 407 4.96 28.32 -25.68
CA GLY A 407 5.82 27.31 -25.03
C GLY A 407 7.30 27.62 -25.10
N ASP A 408 7.66 28.75 -25.69
CA ASP A 408 9.05 29.19 -25.84
C ASP A 408 9.56 29.84 -24.55
N GLN A 409 10.81 29.56 -24.25
CA GLN A 409 11.53 30.15 -23.14
C GLN A 409 12.01 31.55 -23.50
N THR A 410 11.06 32.51 -23.60
CA THR A 410 11.30 33.86 -24.11
C THR A 410 12.36 34.60 -23.33
N ASP A 411 12.53 34.27 -22.05
CA ASP A 411 13.47 34.97 -21.19
C ASP A 411 14.89 34.34 -21.20
N TYR A 412 15.08 33.21 -21.87
CA TYR A 412 16.42 32.60 -22.03
C TYR A 412 17.12 32.97 -23.34
N VAL A 413 16.36 33.44 -24.30
CA VAL A 413 16.92 33.81 -25.62
C VAL A 413 17.42 35.23 -25.55
N GLY A 414 18.73 35.39 -25.44
CA GLY A 414 19.38 36.68 -25.59
C GLY A 414 19.96 37.32 -24.34
N VAL A 415 20.14 36.57 -23.28
CA VAL A 415 20.95 37.01 -22.12
C VAL A 415 20.53 38.37 -21.55
N THR A 416 19.25 38.61 -21.45
CA THR A 416 18.77 39.71 -20.61
C THR A 416 18.71 39.25 -19.15
N THR A 417 18.91 40.17 -18.24
CA THR A 417 18.88 39.92 -16.79
C THR A 417 17.57 39.33 -16.27
N ASN A 418 16.52 39.25 -17.10
CA ASN A 418 15.21 38.69 -16.76
C ASN A 418 15.01 37.22 -17.16
N SER A 419 16.03 36.57 -17.71
CA SER A 419 15.98 35.23 -18.26
C SER A 419 16.24 34.10 -17.26
N LYS A 420 16.39 34.43 -15.98
CA LYS A 420 16.64 33.48 -14.91
C LYS A 420 15.52 33.53 -13.89
N MET A 421 15.23 32.40 -13.27
CA MET A 421 14.45 32.38 -12.04
C MET A 421 15.25 33.08 -10.95
N LEU A 422 14.80 34.29 -10.55
CA LEU A 422 15.47 35.08 -9.52
C LEU A 422 14.84 34.78 -8.16
N ASN A 423 15.68 34.76 -7.13
CA ASN A 423 15.21 34.63 -5.74
C ASN A 423 14.76 35.98 -5.19
N PHE A 424 13.78 35.95 -4.31
CA PHE A 424 13.42 37.09 -3.50
C PHE A 424 14.61 37.50 -2.62
N ALA A 425 14.73 38.78 -2.35
CA ALA A 425 15.85 39.32 -1.59
C ALA A 425 15.37 40.13 -0.37
N SER A 426 16.13 40.07 0.71
CA SER A 426 15.79 40.74 1.98
C SER A 426 15.81 42.26 1.86
N SER A 427 16.78 42.82 1.13
CA SER A 427 17.03 44.28 1.01
C SER A 427 16.46 44.90 -0.26
N ALA A 428 15.55 44.20 -0.95
CA ALA A 428 14.95 44.71 -2.18
C ALA A 428 13.64 45.50 -1.92
N ASP A 429 12.99 45.92 -3.00
CA ASP A 429 11.69 46.54 -2.98
C ASP A 429 10.62 45.68 -2.29
N LYS A 430 9.43 46.26 -2.06
CA LYS A 430 8.30 45.53 -1.50
C LYS A 430 7.90 44.36 -2.42
N ILE A 431 7.44 43.30 -1.78
CA ILE A 431 6.74 42.22 -2.45
C ILE A 431 5.33 42.70 -2.81
N ILE A 432 4.90 42.43 -4.03
CA ILE A 432 3.61 42.88 -4.57
C ILE A 432 2.88 41.66 -5.15
N ALA A 433 1.60 41.51 -4.78
CA ALA A 433 0.66 40.62 -5.45
C ALA A 433 -0.42 41.48 -6.13
N SER A 434 -0.36 41.56 -7.46
CA SER A 434 -1.13 42.55 -8.21
C SER A 434 -2.63 42.27 -8.27
N THR A 435 -3.04 40.99 -8.11
CA THR A 435 -4.47 40.60 -8.17
C THR A 435 -5.23 41.02 -6.91
N SER A 436 -4.64 40.78 -5.73
CA SER A 436 -5.25 41.13 -4.44
C SER A 436 -4.87 42.56 -3.96
N GLY A 437 -3.86 43.18 -4.57
CA GLY A 437 -3.26 44.40 -4.09
C GLY A 437 -2.40 44.25 -2.81
N PHE A 438 -2.07 43.01 -2.45
CA PHE A 438 -1.19 42.74 -1.30
C PHE A 438 0.20 43.33 -1.53
N THR A 439 0.73 44.01 -0.50
CA THR A 439 2.12 44.46 -0.46
C THR A 439 2.72 44.22 0.91
N ALA A 440 3.99 43.85 0.96
CA ALA A 440 4.72 43.68 2.23
C ALA A 440 6.22 43.86 2.02
N SER A 441 6.95 44.17 3.08
CA SER A 441 8.42 44.15 3.09
C SER A 441 8.94 42.86 3.72
N VAL A 442 10.12 42.38 3.30
CA VAL A 442 10.79 41.25 3.96
C VAL A 442 11.28 41.71 5.35
N ASP A 443 11.09 40.89 6.38
CA ASP A 443 11.64 41.10 7.71
C ASP A 443 13.12 40.73 7.76
N GLN A 444 13.99 41.64 7.36
CA GLN A 444 15.43 41.41 7.25
C GLN A 444 16.11 41.02 8.59
N ASN A 445 15.47 41.34 9.70
CA ASN A 445 16.03 41.08 11.03
C ASN A 445 15.61 39.68 11.55
N PHE A 446 14.68 39.03 10.88
CA PHE A 446 14.19 37.74 11.34
C PHE A 446 15.13 36.62 10.94
N THR A 447 15.61 35.85 11.92
CA THR A 447 16.45 34.67 11.76
C THR A 447 16.00 33.61 12.76
N GLY A 448 15.92 32.36 12.35
CA GLY A 448 15.55 31.23 13.19
C GLY A 448 14.32 30.44 12.70
N ILE A 449 13.92 29.45 13.48
CA ILE A 449 12.86 28.48 13.13
C ILE A 449 11.52 28.78 13.84
N SER A 450 11.49 29.74 14.74
CA SER A 450 10.30 30.00 15.55
C SER A 450 10.06 31.50 15.75
N THR A 451 8.82 31.84 15.99
CA THR A 451 8.38 33.21 16.29
C THR A 451 7.47 33.23 17.52
N ASN A 452 7.35 34.41 18.17
CA ASN A 452 6.46 34.62 19.32
C ASN A 452 5.59 35.88 19.08
N PRO A 453 4.61 35.79 18.19
CA PRO A 453 3.83 36.97 17.76
C PRO A 453 3.00 37.59 18.89
N THR A 454 2.58 36.82 19.88
CA THR A 454 1.74 37.31 21.01
C THR A 454 2.49 37.43 22.33
N GLY A 455 3.80 37.20 22.36
CA GLY A 455 4.61 37.25 23.55
C GLY A 455 4.49 36.09 24.53
N ASN A 456 3.48 35.20 24.37
CA ASN A 456 3.18 34.12 25.32
C ASN A 456 3.31 32.71 24.73
N LYS A 457 3.39 32.58 23.41
CA LYS A 457 3.44 31.29 22.74
C LYS A 457 4.47 31.27 21.62
N VAL A 458 5.45 30.43 21.76
CA VAL A 458 6.41 30.14 20.68
C VAL A 458 5.73 29.28 19.63
N ILE A 459 5.76 29.71 18.37
CA ILE A 459 5.25 29.01 17.22
C ILE A 459 6.43 28.60 16.34
N SER A 460 6.58 27.30 16.10
CA SER A 460 7.54 26.79 15.12
C SER A 460 7.04 27.10 13.70
N LEU A 461 7.93 27.54 12.84
CA LEU A 461 7.64 27.83 11.43
C LEU A 461 7.98 26.65 10.50
N GLY A 462 8.52 25.57 11.08
CA GLY A 462 8.87 24.34 10.37
C GLY A 462 10.16 24.41 9.56
N VAL A 463 10.55 25.59 9.11
CA VAL A 463 11.77 25.85 8.32
C VAL A 463 12.61 26.94 8.98
N ASN A 464 13.92 26.92 8.72
CA ASN A 464 14.83 27.90 9.27
C ASN A 464 14.93 29.11 8.35
N PHE A 465 14.77 30.30 8.91
CA PHE A 465 14.88 31.58 8.21
C PHE A 465 16.24 32.21 8.43
N GLU A 466 16.75 32.84 7.38
CA GLU A 466 17.91 33.72 7.41
C GLU A 466 17.53 35.05 6.76
N SER A 467 17.64 36.15 7.52
CA SER A 467 17.27 37.50 7.05
C SER A 467 15.86 37.55 6.42
N GLY A 468 14.91 36.88 7.04
CA GLY A 468 13.50 36.86 6.60
C GLY A 468 13.18 35.89 5.44
N LEU A 469 14.13 35.14 4.94
CA LEU A 469 13.94 34.20 3.84
C LEU A 469 14.25 32.77 4.30
N ALA A 470 13.49 31.81 3.79
CA ALA A 470 13.75 30.37 3.97
C ALA A 470 13.69 29.65 2.63
N SER A 471 14.69 28.83 2.39
CA SER A 471 14.79 27.99 1.20
C SER A 471 14.06 26.64 1.39
N PRO A 472 13.69 25.94 0.31
CA PRO A 472 13.26 24.55 0.39
C PRO A 472 14.34 23.69 1.05
N GLU A 473 13.92 22.56 1.63
CA GLU A 473 14.86 21.61 2.26
C GLU A 473 15.47 20.62 1.25
N ILE A 474 14.83 20.47 0.08
CA ILE A 474 15.31 19.60 -1.01
C ILE A 474 15.52 20.39 -2.29
N ASN A 475 16.39 19.89 -3.17
CA ASN A 475 16.50 20.37 -4.55
C ASN A 475 15.24 19.98 -5.30
N LYS A 476 14.46 20.95 -5.79
CA LYS A 476 13.25 20.67 -6.58
C LYS A 476 13.58 19.88 -7.83
N GLY A 477 12.73 18.88 -8.12
CA GLY A 477 12.94 17.98 -9.25
C GLY A 477 14.08 16.97 -9.06
N SER A 478 14.70 16.91 -7.87
CA SER A 478 15.62 15.83 -7.52
C SER A 478 14.87 14.58 -7.05
N GLY A 479 15.55 13.44 -7.15
CA GLY A 479 14.93 12.14 -6.85
C GLY A 479 14.13 11.59 -8.04
N GLU A 480 13.71 10.36 -7.93
CA GLU A 480 12.95 9.62 -8.93
C GLU A 480 11.48 9.53 -8.49
N ILE A 481 10.56 10.00 -9.33
CA ILE A 481 9.12 9.83 -9.08
C ILE A 481 8.77 8.41 -9.54
N ILE A 482 8.41 7.53 -8.59
CA ILE A 482 8.06 6.13 -8.87
C ILE A 482 6.55 5.88 -8.89
N TYR A 483 5.77 6.83 -8.39
CA TYR A 483 4.31 6.83 -8.42
C TYR A 483 3.80 8.27 -8.46
N LEU A 484 2.78 8.52 -9.27
CA LEU A 484 2.10 9.81 -9.35
C LEU A 484 0.59 9.59 -9.57
N ASP A 485 -0.22 10.29 -8.79
CA ASP A 485 -1.67 10.29 -8.92
C ASP A 485 -2.19 11.74 -8.92
N ASN A 486 -3.13 12.02 -9.81
CA ASN A 486 -3.80 13.32 -9.91
C ASN A 486 -5.17 13.26 -9.26
N ARG A 487 -5.50 14.26 -8.46
CA ARG A 487 -6.77 14.38 -7.75
C ARG A 487 -7.41 15.74 -8.01
N PRO A 488 -8.72 15.86 -7.92
CA PRO A 488 -9.36 17.17 -7.77
C PRO A 488 -8.70 17.95 -6.63
N LEU A 489 -8.66 19.27 -6.76
CA LEU A 489 -7.99 20.12 -5.78
C LEU A 489 -8.61 19.96 -4.39
N ILE A 490 -7.82 19.54 -3.43
CA ILE A 490 -8.20 19.32 -2.03
C ILE A 490 -7.76 20.53 -1.23
N THR A 491 -8.70 21.16 -0.51
CA THR A 491 -8.43 22.27 0.40
C THR A 491 -8.46 21.77 1.84
N ARG A 492 -7.42 22.07 2.60
CA ARG A 492 -7.31 21.71 4.02
C ARG A 492 -7.94 22.77 4.90
N ASN A 493 -8.61 22.34 5.96
CA ASN A 493 -9.15 23.21 7.01
C ASN A 493 -8.29 23.12 8.28
N SER A 494 -8.47 24.07 9.20
CA SER A 494 -7.80 24.04 10.50
C SER A 494 -8.10 22.72 11.24
N ARG A 495 -7.06 22.13 11.85
CA ARG A 495 -7.11 20.83 12.55
C ARG A 495 -7.39 19.60 11.67
N GLN A 496 -7.46 19.76 10.37
CA GLN A 496 -7.59 18.65 9.45
C GLN A 496 -6.28 17.85 9.39
N LYS A 497 -6.40 16.53 9.32
CA LYS A 497 -5.30 15.58 9.07
C LYS A 497 -5.66 14.79 7.84
N GLU A 498 -4.70 14.59 6.97
CA GLU A 498 -4.85 13.75 5.79
C GLU A 498 -4.14 12.43 6.01
N ASP A 499 -4.88 11.36 5.89
CA ASP A 499 -4.35 10.00 5.82
C ASP A 499 -4.29 9.57 4.36
N ILE A 500 -3.09 9.49 3.83
CA ILE A 500 -2.83 9.06 2.46
C ILE A 500 -2.51 7.56 2.49
N LYS A 501 -3.29 6.78 1.75
CA LYS A 501 -3.10 5.34 1.57
C LYS A 501 -2.89 5.06 0.09
N ILE A 502 -1.72 4.59 -0.28
CA ILE A 502 -1.36 4.24 -1.66
C ILE A 502 -1.20 2.73 -1.72
N ILE A 503 -1.96 2.07 -2.60
CA ILE A 503 -1.83 0.64 -2.85
C ILE A 503 -1.03 0.46 -4.12
N LEU A 504 0.09 -0.25 -4.00
CA LEU A 504 0.95 -0.64 -5.10
C LEU A 504 0.74 -2.13 -5.37
N GLU A 505 0.51 -2.49 -6.63
CA GLU A 505 0.39 -3.88 -7.11
C GLU A 505 1.62 -4.23 -7.94
N PHE A 506 2.23 -5.41 -7.68
CA PHE A 506 3.50 -5.85 -8.27
C PHE A 506 3.35 -7.15 -9.06
#